data_7266c26ded33490ab4bb305022fc4b53
#
_entry.id   7266c26ded33490ab4bb305022fc4b53
#
_cell.length_a   1.000
_cell.length_b   1.000
_cell.length_c   1.000
_cell.angle_alpha   90.00
_cell.angle_beta   90.00
_cell.angle_gamma   90.00
#
_symmetry.space_group_name_H-M   'P 1'
#
loop_
_entity.id
_entity.type
_entity.pdbx_description
1 polymer ?
#
loop_
_entity_poly.entity_id
_entity_poly.type
_entity_poly.pdbx_seq_one_letter_code
_entity_poly.pdbx_strand_id
1 'polypeptide(L)'
;MGHKIYTQLMNGVSHMLPFVVGGGILIAIAFLIDGLMVDMNALDVAERANFGTITPAAAMFKQIGDVAFGFMLPVLAGFIAMAIGDRPALALGFVGGMMAHSGTSGFLGALVAGFAAGYIILGLRKVCEKLPEALEKIAPVLIYPVVGILIMGLLMLFVVEPIIGGINTALNNGLTSMGSSSKIILGLILGGMMAIDMGGPFNKAAYVFGTAAIAAGNYDIMAAVMVGGMVPPCAIALATLLFKDRFTKEERESGPTNFIMGLAFITEGAI
;
A
#
# COMPACT_ATOMS: atom_id res chain seq x y z
N MET A 1 5.02 11.63 -21.15
CA MET A 1 5.77 11.51 -19.88
C MET A 1 4.86 11.03 -18.74
N GLY A 2 3.71 11.64 -18.51
CA GLY A 2 2.78 11.26 -17.42
C GLY A 2 2.31 9.80 -17.45
N HIS A 3 1.94 9.27 -18.62
CA HIS A 3 1.50 7.86 -18.75
C HIS A 3 2.60 6.86 -18.32
N LYS A 4 3.87 7.15 -18.63
CA LYS A 4 5.00 6.28 -18.23
C LYS A 4 5.20 6.27 -16.71
N ILE A 5 5.15 7.45 -16.07
CA ILE A 5 5.25 7.58 -14.61
C ILE A 5 4.09 6.82 -13.93
N TYR A 6 2.86 6.99 -14.44
CA TYR A 6 1.69 6.29 -13.93
C TYR A 6 1.85 4.77 -14.04
N THR A 7 2.30 4.25 -15.19
CA THR A 7 2.51 2.80 -15.37
C THR A 7 3.56 2.25 -14.40
N GLN A 8 4.65 2.98 -14.19
CA GLN A 8 5.72 2.60 -13.24
C GLN A 8 5.21 2.59 -11.80
N LEU A 9 4.44 3.62 -11.41
CA LEU A 9 3.79 3.69 -10.10
C LEU A 9 2.83 2.49 -9.91
N MET A 10 1.97 2.24 -10.88
CA MET A 10 0.99 1.16 -10.80
C MET A 10 1.62 -0.23 -10.77
N ASN A 11 2.78 -0.42 -11.38
CA ASN A 11 3.54 -1.65 -11.24
C ASN A 11 3.95 -1.90 -9.78
N GLY A 12 4.45 -0.87 -9.08
CA GLY A 12 4.76 -0.96 -7.65
C GLY A 12 3.53 -1.24 -6.79
N VAL A 13 2.44 -0.51 -7.03
CA VAL A 13 1.17 -0.69 -6.30
C VAL A 13 0.63 -2.10 -6.48
N SER A 14 0.59 -2.63 -7.69
CA SER A 14 0.06 -3.97 -7.97
C SER A 14 0.83 -5.08 -7.25
N HIS A 15 2.16 -4.96 -7.14
CA HIS A 15 2.98 -5.94 -6.43
C HIS A 15 2.92 -5.78 -4.90
N MET A 16 2.61 -4.58 -4.41
CA MET A 16 2.40 -4.29 -2.99
C MET A 16 1.08 -4.89 -2.46
N LEU A 17 0.03 -4.94 -3.30
CA LEU A 17 -1.32 -5.35 -2.91
C LEU A 17 -1.41 -6.66 -2.15
N PRO A 18 -0.78 -7.78 -2.57
CA PRO A 18 -0.85 -9.04 -1.83
C PRO A 18 -0.38 -8.95 -0.39
N PHE A 19 0.64 -8.12 -0.11
CA PHE A 19 1.18 -7.89 1.23
C PHE A 19 0.21 -7.08 2.10
N VAL A 20 -0.41 -6.05 1.52
CA VAL A 20 -1.42 -5.22 2.21
C VAL A 20 -2.67 -6.05 2.52
N VAL A 21 -3.19 -6.78 1.54
CA VAL A 21 -4.40 -7.60 1.70
C VAL A 21 -4.15 -8.75 2.66
N GLY A 22 -3.11 -9.55 2.43
CA GLY A 22 -2.79 -10.70 3.27
C GLY A 22 -2.44 -10.30 4.70
N GLY A 23 -1.57 -9.30 4.87
CA GLY A 23 -1.19 -8.76 6.17
C GLY A 23 -2.38 -8.15 6.91
N GLY A 24 -3.18 -7.32 6.19
CA GLY A 24 -4.37 -6.68 6.76
C GLY A 24 -5.43 -7.68 7.23
N ILE A 25 -5.71 -8.74 6.46
CA ILE A 25 -6.64 -9.80 6.86
C ILE A 25 -6.15 -10.53 8.11
N LEU A 26 -4.87 -10.87 8.19
CA LEU A 26 -4.30 -11.54 9.37
C LEU A 26 -4.38 -10.66 10.61
N ILE A 27 -4.12 -9.36 10.48
CA ILE A 27 -4.29 -8.39 11.57
C ILE A 27 -5.76 -8.30 11.98
N ALA A 28 -6.69 -8.27 11.02
CA ALA A 28 -8.13 -8.24 11.31
C ALA A 28 -8.61 -9.50 12.04
N ILE A 29 -8.09 -10.68 11.67
CA ILE A 29 -8.36 -11.95 12.36
C ILE A 29 -7.84 -11.89 13.81
N ALA A 30 -6.66 -11.31 14.05
CA ALA A 30 -6.14 -11.11 15.41
C ALA A 30 -7.09 -10.28 16.27
N PHE A 31 -7.60 -9.16 15.74
CA PHE A 31 -8.59 -8.34 16.43
C PHE A 31 -9.91 -9.07 16.65
N LEU A 32 -10.35 -9.89 15.69
CA LEU A 32 -11.56 -10.70 15.81
C LEU A 32 -11.41 -11.73 16.94
N ILE A 33 -10.27 -12.42 17.01
CA ILE A 33 -9.98 -13.41 18.06
C ILE A 33 -10.05 -12.75 19.44
N ASP A 34 -9.35 -11.64 19.65
CA ASP A 34 -9.38 -10.93 20.94
C ASP A 34 -10.78 -10.38 21.22
N GLY A 35 -11.51 -9.87 20.23
CA GLY A 35 -12.86 -9.37 20.39
C GLY A 35 -13.89 -10.44 20.78
N LEU A 36 -13.65 -11.71 20.45
CA LEU A 36 -14.50 -12.84 20.84
C LEU A 36 -14.09 -13.45 22.19
N MET A 37 -12.82 -13.34 22.57
CA MET A 37 -12.27 -14.03 23.73
C MET A 37 -12.07 -13.12 24.96
N VAL A 38 -12.04 -11.78 24.75
CA VAL A 38 -11.73 -10.81 25.81
C VAL A 38 -12.88 -9.80 25.96
N ASP A 39 -13.36 -9.61 27.17
CA ASP A 39 -14.33 -8.53 27.45
C ASP A 39 -13.60 -7.18 27.50
N MET A 40 -13.76 -6.42 26.43
CA MET A 40 -13.15 -5.08 26.28
C MET A 40 -13.57 -4.09 27.39
N ASN A 41 -14.73 -4.30 28.01
CA ASN A 41 -15.21 -3.41 29.08
C ASN A 41 -14.52 -3.71 30.42
N ALA A 42 -14.03 -4.92 30.59
CA ALA A 42 -13.29 -5.35 31.79
C ALA A 42 -11.82 -4.92 31.78
N LEU A 43 -11.28 -4.50 30.61
CA LEU A 43 -9.88 -4.09 30.46
C LEU A 43 -9.67 -2.62 30.85
N ASP A 44 -8.53 -2.34 31.47
CA ASP A 44 -8.07 -0.96 31.67
C ASP A 44 -7.59 -0.31 30.35
N VAL A 45 -7.30 1.01 30.38
CA VAL A 45 -6.90 1.76 29.18
C VAL A 45 -5.55 1.26 28.63
N ALA A 46 -4.64 0.82 29.47
CA ALA A 46 -3.32 0.32 29.05
C ALA A 46 -3.45 -1.07 28.38
N GLU A 47 -4.29 -1.93 28.91
CA GLU A 47 -4.57 -3.25 28.35
C GLU A 47 -5.31 -3.16 27.01
N ARG A 48 -6.24 -2.21 26.85
CA ARG A 48 -6.92 -1.94 25.56
C ARG A 48 -5.95 -1.55 24.46
N ALA A 49 -4.84 -0.91 24.80
CA ALA A 49 -3.80 -0.57 23.81
C ALA A 49 -3.11 -1.80 23.22
N ASN A 50 -3.16 -2.96 23.91
CA ASN A 50 -2.62 -4.23 23.43
C ASN A 50 -3.63 -5.09 22.67
N PHE A 51 -4.82 -4.56 22.36
CA PHE A 51 -5.85 -5.29 21.62
C PHE A 51 -5.34 -5.81 20.28
N GLY A 52 -5.61 -7.06 19.99
CA GLY A 52 -5.02 -7.81 18.86
C GLY A 52 -3.77 -8.61 19.23
N THR A 53 -3.27 -8.49 20.49
CA THR A 53 -2.12 -9.26 21.01
C THR A 53 -2.34 -9.80 22.42
N ILE A 54 -3.55 -9.67 22.97
CA ILE A 54 -3.88 -10.07 24.33
C ILE A 54 -3.85 -11.60 24.45
N THR A 55 -4.50 -12.29 23.51
CA THR A 55 -4.46 -13.75 23.48
C THR A 55 -3.27 -14.26 22.66
N PRO A 56 -2.66 -15.41 23.03
CA PRO A 56 -1.54 -15.97 22.27
C PRO A 56 -1.86 -16.24 20.80
N ALA A 57 -3.10 -16.64 20.51
CA ALA A 57 -3.55 -16.86 19.15
C ALA A 57 -3.62 -15.53 18.36
N ALA A 58 -4.22 -14.48 18.92
CA ALA A 58 -4.27 -13.17 18.29
C ALA A 58 -2.86 -12.61 18.06
N ALA A 59 -1.99 -12.72 19.07
CA ALA A 59 -0.59 -12.28 18.96
C ALA A 59 0.15 -12.95 17.80
N MET A 60 -0.05 -14.26 17.60
CA MET A 60 0.56 -15.00 16.48
C MET A 60 0.05 -14.48 15.11
N PHE A 61 -1.26 -14.33 14.95
CA PHE A 61 -1.83 -13.80 13.69
C PHE A 61 -1.36 -12.37 13.43
N LYS A 62 -1.37 -11.53 14.47
CA LYS A 62 -0.91 -10.15 14.35
C LYS A 62 0.57 -10.07 13.98
N GLN A 63 1.43 -10.85 14.61
CA GLN A 63 2.86 -10.88 14.30
C GLN A 63 3.12 -11.23 12.84
N ILE A 64 2.46 -12.26 12.30
CA ILE A 64 2.60 -12.64 10.89
C ILE A 64 2.07 -11.53 9.99
N GLY A 65 0.91 -10.96 10.33
CA GLY A 65 0.28 -9.88 9.59
C GLY A 65 1.13 -8.62 9.56
N ASP A 66 1.71 -8.22 10.69
CA ASP A 66 2.58 -7.04 10.80
C ASP A 66 3.85 -7.21 9.95
N VAL A 67 4.45 -8.41 9.92
CA VAL A 67 5.61 -8.70 9.05
C VAL A 67 5.22 -8.57 7.59
N ALA A 68 4.10 -9.18 7.17
CA ALA A 68 3.63 -9.07 5.79
C ALA A 68 3.34 -7.61 5.42
N PHE A 69 2.67 -6.88 6.29
CA PHE A 69 2.34 -5.46 6.10
C PHE A 69 3.60 -4.58 6.04
N GLY A 70 4.63 -4.90 6.83
CA GLY A 70 5.92 -4.21 6.82
C GLY A 70 6.66 -4.27 5.47
N PHE A 71 6.37 -5.29 4.64
CA PHE A 71 6.90 -5.36 3.28
C PHE A 71 6.22 -4.41 2.29
N MET A 72 5.11 -3.76 2.65
CA MET A 72 4.35 -2.88 1.78
C MET A 72 5.23 -1.83 1.08
N LEU A 73 5.94 -1.02 1.84
CA LEU A 73 6.76 0.07 1.31
C LEU A 73 8.03 -0.41 0.57
N PRO A 74 8.79 -1.40 1.08
CA PRO A 74 9.88 -2.00 0.33
C PRO A 74 9.46 -2.56 -1.03
N VAL A 75 8.35 -3.30 -1.07
CA VAL A 75 7.84 -3.88 -2.32
C VAL A 75 7.38 -2.80 -3.29
N LEU A 76 6.65 -1.79 -2.81
CA LEU A 76 6.25 -0.64 -3.63
C LEU A 76 7.47 0.00 -4.31
N ALA A 77 8.47 0.39 -3.52
CA ALA A 77 9.66 1.06 -4.04
C ALA A 77 10.49 0.13 -4.95
N GLY A 78 10.64 -1.13 -4.57
CA GLY A 78 11.39 -2.12 -5.36
C GLY A 78 10.80 -2.32 -6.75
N PHE A 79 9.49 -2.48 -6.88
CA PHE A 79 8.85 -2.73 -8.17
C PHE A 79 8.67 -1.47 -9.01
N ILE A 80 8.58 -0.28 -8.42
CA ILE A 80 8.74 0.99 -9.16
C ILE A 80 10.15 1.06 -9.75
N ALA A 81 11.18 0.79 -8.95
CA ALA A 81 12.58 0.78 -9.39
C ALA A 81 12.82 -0.22 -10.52
N MET A 82 12.29 -1.44 -10.38
CA MET A 82 12.38 -2.49 -11.40
C MET A 82 11.71 -2.09 -12.72
N ALA A 83 10.58 -1.40 -12.68
CA ALA A 83 9.89 -0.91 -13.88
C ALA A 83 10.68 0.18 -14.64
N ILE A 84 11.73 0.77 -14.02
CA ILE A 84 12.57 1.81 -14.61
C ILE A 84 13.92 1.26 -14.99
N GLY A 85 14.61 0.57 -14.07
CA GLY A 85 16.01 0.15 -14.17
C GLY A 85 16.20 -1.37 -14.26
N ASP A 86 15.13 -2.14 -14.49
CA ASP A 86 15.09 -3.61 -14.51
C ASP A 86 15.55 -4.27 -13.20
N ARG A 87 15.88 -5.56 -13.24
CA ARG A 87 16.26 -6.36 -12.06
C ARG A 87 17.35 -5.74 -11.16
N PRO A 88 18.42 -5.12 -11.68
CA PRO A 88 19.44 -4.53 -10.81
C PRO A 88 18.90 -3.41 -9.90
N ALA A 89 17.84 -2.70 -10.30
CA ALA A 89 17.26 -1.62 -9.52
C ALA A 89 16.42 -2.12 -8.34
N LEU A 90 15.98 -3.38 -8.37
CA LEU A 90 15.09 -3.96 -7.36
C LEU A 90 15.69 -3.89 -5.95
N ALA A 91 16.95 -4.27 -5.80
CA ALA A 91 17.64 -4.26 -4.50
C ALA A 91 17.73 -2.84 -3.91
N LEU A 92 18.07 -1.85 -4.74
CA LEU A 92 18.12 -0.45 -4.33
C LEU A 92 16.75 0.06 -3.90
N GLY A 93 15.71 -0.29 -4.66
CA GLY A 93 14.34 0.06 -4.35
C GLY A 93 13.87 -0.54 -3.03
N PHE A 94 14.15 -1.82 -2.77
CA PHE A 94 13.85 -2.47 -1.50
C PHE A 94 14.55 -1.80 -0.31
N VAL A 95 15.84 -1.49 -0.45
CA VAL A 95 16.60 -0.81 0.61
C VAL A 95 16.03 0.59 0.87
N GLY A 96 15.80 1.38 -0.18
CA GLY A 96 15.22 2.72 -0.05
C GLY A 96 13.80 2.68 0.55
N GLY A 97 12.96 1.73 0.13
CA GLY A 97 11.62 1.53 0.67
C GLY A 97 11.63 1.08 2.14
N MET A 98 12.59 0.24 2.55
CA MET A 98 12.75 -0.15 3.95
C MET A 98 13.25 1.02 4.81
N MET A 99 14.15 1.86 4.29
CA MET A 99 14.58 3.07 4.98
C MET A 99 13.40 4.04 5.18
N ALA A 100 12.57 4.23 4.15
CA ALA A 100 11.34 5.03 4.27
C ALA A 100 10.33 4.44 5.27
N HIS A 101 10.21 3.10 5.34
CA HIS A 101 9.35 2.42 6.31
C HIS A 101 9.82 2.64 7.76
N SER A 102 11.12 2.61 7.99
CA SER A 102 11.72 2.78 9.32
C SER A 102 11.91 4.26 9.70
N GLY A 103 11.85 5.15 8.73
CA GLY A 103 12.04 6.60 8.88
C GLY A 103 10.74 7.37 9.02
N THR A 104 10.81 8.67 8.81
CA THR A 104 9.68 9.60 8.88
C THR A 104 9.03 9.88 7.52
N SER A 105 9.72 9.57 6.42
CA SER A 105 9.25 9.84 5.06
C SER A 105 8.10 8.92 4.61
N GLY A 106 7.98 7.72 5.21
CA GLY A 106 6.86 6.82 5.03
C GLY A 106 6.54 6.49 3.57
N PHE A 107 5.25 6.48 3.24
CA PHE A 107 4.78 6.14 1.89
C PHE A 107 5.34 7.07 0.80
N LEU A 108 5.37 8.38 1.05
CA LEU A 108 5.92 9.35 0.10
C LEU A 108 7.41 9.13 -0.13
N GLY A 109 8.17 8.82 0.94
CA GLY A 109 9.57 8.47 0.85
C GLY A 109 9.81 7.21 0.03
N ALA A 110 8.98 6.19 0.20
CA ALA A 110 9.05 4.95 -0.60
C ALA A 110 8.78 5.18 -2.09
N LEU A 111 7.84 6.07 -2.43
CA LEU A 111 7.60 6.48 -3.83
C LEU A 111 8.85 7.14 -4.42
N VAL A 112 9.40 8.13 -3.73
CA VAL A 112 10.62 8.83 -4.17
C VAL A 112 11.79 7.86 -4.29
N ALA A 113 11.95 6.95 -3.30
CA ALA A 113 12.98 5.91 -3.31
C ALA A 113 12.87 5.00 -4.53
N GLY A 114 11.66 4.56 -4.89
CA GLY A 114 11.46 3.70 -6.05
C GLY A 114 11.88 4.36 -7.36
N PHE A 115 11.47 5.59 -7.59
CA PHE A 115 11.88 6.34 -8.78
C PHE A 115 13.39 6.60 -8.77
N ALA A 116 13.93 7.08 -7.65
CA ALA A 116 15.36 7.38 -7.51
C ALA A 116 16.22 6.13 -7.78
N ALA A 117 15.88 4.99 -7.19
CA ALA A 117 16.61 3.73 -7.37
C ALA A 117 16.67 3.30 -8.84
N GLY A 118 15.56 3.42 -9.57
CA GLY A 118 15.53 3.13 -11.01
C GLY A 118 16.46 4.04 -11.79
N TYR A 119 16.43 5.34 -11.56
CA TYR A 119 17.30 6.30 -12.25
C TYR A 119 18.76 6.20 -11.83
N ILE A 120 19.07 5.86 -10.58
CA ILE A 120 20.44 5.60 -10.11
C ILE A 120 21.05 4.45 -10.94
N ILE A 121 20.32 3.34 -11.13
CA ILE A 121 20.81 2.21 -11.93
C ILE A 121 20.99 2.60 -13.39
N LEU A 122 20.08 3.36 -13.99
CA LEU A 122 20.26 3.86 -15.35
C LEU A 122 21.52 4.73 -15.49
N GLY A 123 21.81 5.56 -14.48
CA GLY A 123 23.03 6.35 -14.40
C GLY A 123 24.28 5.48 -14.27
N LEU A 124 24.26 4.51 -13.37
CA LEU A 124 25.37 3.59 -13.16
C LEU A 124 25.67 2.75 -14.41
N ARG A 125 24.64 2.30 -15.15
CA ARG A 125 24.84 1.60 -16.44
C ARG A 125 25.65 2.44 -17.42
N LYS A 126 25.26 3.70 -17.63
CA LYS A 126 25.98 4.62 -18.53
C LYS A 126 27.44 4.89 -18.11
N VAL A 127 27.71 4.84 -16.82
CA VAL A 127 29.08 5.00 -16.31
C VAL A 127 29.86 3.70 -16.53
N CYS A 128 29.26 2.55 -16.26
CA CYS A 128 29.91 1.25 -16.42
C CYS A 128 30.20 0.87 -17.88
N GLU A 129 29.39 1.32 -18.85
CA GLU A 129 29.65 1.18 -20.29
C GLU A 129 30.97 1.79 -20.73
N LYS A 130 31.55 2.70 -19.94
CA LYS A 130 32.88 3.31 -20.23
C LYS A 130 34.04 2.59 -19.55
N LEU A 131 33.76 1.55 -18.77
CA LEU A 131 34.78 0.79 -18.06
C LEU A 131 35.41 -0.25 -18.97
N PRO A 132 36.67 -0.71 -18.68
CA PRO A 132 37.24 -1.85 -19.35
C PRO A 132 36.35 -3.10 -19.27
N GLU A 133 36.36 -3.92 -20.32
CA GLU A 133 35.44 -5.09 -20.47
C GLU A 133 35.41 -6.02 -19.25
N ALA A 134 36.56 -6.19 -18.57
CA ALA A 134 36.63 -7.00 -17.36
C ALA A 134 35.82 -6.42 -16.20
N LEU A 135 35.78 -5.10 -16.03
CA LEU A 135 35.01 -4.42 -14.99
C LEU A 135 33.53 -4.28 -15.37
N GLU A 136 33.24 -4.13 -16.65
CA GLU A 136 31.86 -4.11 -17.13
C GLU A 136 31.12 -5.41 -16.79
N LYS A 137 31.78 -6.57 -16.96
CA LYS A 137 31.21 -7.89 -16.62
C LYS A 137 30.93 -8.07 -15.11
N ILE A 138 31.68 -7.38 -14.26
CA ILE A 138 31.51 -7.44 -12.80
C ILE A 138 30.42 -6.42 -12.31
N ALA A 139 30.11 -5.42 -13.12
CA ALA A 139 29.21 -4.34 -12.73
C ALA A 139 27.85 -4.82 -12.17
N PRO A 140 27.14 -5.78 -12.78
CA PRO A 140 25.83 -6.23 -12.27
C PRO A 140 25.89 -6.91 -10.90
N VAL A 141 27.02 -7.58 -10.60
CA VAL A 141 27.16 -8.39 -9.38
C VAL A 141 27.76 -7.58 -8.23
N LEU A 142 28.64 -6.62 -8.52
CA LEU A 142 29.39 -5.89 -7.51
C LEU A 142 29.09 -4.37 -7.54
N ILE A 143 29.26 -3.71 -8.69
CA ILE A 143 29.19 -2.24 -8.76
C ILE A 143 27.74 -1.76 -8.51
N TYR A 144 26.77 -2.32 -9.19
CA TYR A 144 25.39 -1.88 -9.05
C TYR A 144 24.85 -2.09 -7.63
N PRO A 145 24.99 -3.25 -6.96
CA PRO A 145 24.50 -3.39 -5.61
C PRO A 145 25.29 -2.54 -4.62
N VAL A 146 26.62 -2.56 -4.63
CA VAL A 146 27.42 -1.86 -3.61
C VAL A 146 27.32 -0.35 -3.78
N VAL A 147 27.66 0.18 -4.96
CA VAL A 147 27.65 1.62 -5.22
C VAL A 147 26.22 2.15 -5.25
N GLY A 148 25.31 1.40 -5.86
CA GLY A 148 23.90 1.78 -5.96
C GLY A 148 23.22 1.86 -4.61
N ILE A 149 23.37 0.85 -3.74
CA ILE A 149 22.82 0.87 -2.39
C ILE A 149 23.43 1.99 -1.56
N LEU A 150 24.74 2.22 -1.67
CA LEU A 150 25.39 3.33 -0.99
C LEU A 150 24.80 4.69 -1.41
N ILE A 151 24.70 4.94 -2.72
CA ILE A 151 24.10 6.18 -3.24
C ILE A 151 22.64 6.31 -2.78
N MET A 152 21.88 5.21 -2.85
CA MET A 152 20.49 5.21 -2.39
C MET A 152 20.38 5.51 -0.91
N GLY A 153 21.21 4.88 -0.07
CA GLY A 153 21.24 5.13 1.37
C GLY A 153 21.58 6.57 1.72
N LEU A 154 22.61 7.13 1.08
CA LEU A 154 22.98 8.54 1.27
C LEU A 154 21.86 9.49 0.83
N LEU A 155 21.22 9.21 -0.31
CA LEU A 155 20.08 9.98 -0.80
C LEU A 155 18.92 9.94 0.20
N MET A 156 18.60 8.77 0.74
CA MET A 156 17.55 8.63 1.75
C MET A 156 17.89 9.42 3.01
N LEU A 157 19.07 9.23 3.59
CA LEU A 157 19.45 9.85 4.86
C LEU A 157 19.55 11.37 4.79
N PHE A 158 20.16 11.92 3.73
CA PHE A 158 20.49 13.34 3.67
C PHE A 158 19.49 14.19 2.88
N VAL A 159 18.66 13.57 2.03
CA VAL A 159 17.73 14.33 1.17
C VAL A 159 16.27 13.91 1.42
N VAL A 160 15.96 12.62 1.28
CA VAL A 160 14.56 12.16 1.32
C VAL A 160 13.99 12.26 2.73
N GLU A 161 14.67 11.71 3.73
CA GLU A 161 14.17 11.76 5.11
C GLU A 161 13.98 13.19 5.64
N PRO A 162 14.91 14.14 5.50
CA PRO A 162 14.70 15.50 5.98
C PRO A 162 13.58 16.23 5.22
N ILE A 163 13.51 16.11 3.91
CA ILE A 163 12.58 16.89 3.09
C ILE A 163 11.20 16.21 3.05
N ILE A 164 11.15 14.98 2.58
CA ILE A 164 9.88 14.26 2.41
C ILE A 164 9.30 13.83 3.76
N GLY A 165 10.14 13.50 4.74
CA GLY A 165 9.73 13.24 6.11
C GLY A 165 9.06 14.46 6.76
N GLY A 166 9.59 15.65 6.53
CA GLY A 166 8.95 16.90 6.96
C GLY A 166 7.57 17.10 6.33
N ILE A 167 7.45 16.87 5.03
CA ILE A 167 6.16 16.95 4.30
C ILE A 167 5.19 15.89 4.82
N ASN A 168 5.64 14.65 4.98
CA ASN A 168 4.82 13.55 5.47
C ASN A 168 4.30 13.84 6.89
N THR A 169 5.16 14.34 7.77
CA THR A 169 4.79 14.76 9.13
C THR A 169 3.78 15.89 9.13
N ALA A 170 3.94 16.89 8.27
CA ALA A 170 3.00 18.01 8.15
C ALA A 170 1.62 17.51 7.64
N LEU A 171 1.61 16.63 6.65
CA LEU A 171 0.37 16.02 6.15
C LEU A 171 -0.32 15.18 7.24
N ASN A 172 0.44 14.36 7.97
CA ASN A 172 -0.10 13.54 9.05
C ASN A 172 -0.69 14.40 10.17
N ASN A 173 0.01 15.44 10.59
CA ASN A 173 -0.50 16.40 11.59
C ASN A 173 -1.75 17.13 11.08
N GLY A 174 -1.81 17.47 9.80
CA GLY A 174 -2.99 18.02 9.15
C GLY A 174 -4.19 17.07 9.23
N LEU A 175 -3.99 15.81 8.85
CA LEU A 175 -5.04 14.78 8.87
C LEU A 175 -5.53 14.49 10.30
N THR A 176 -4.64 14.38 11.28
CA THR A 176 -5.01 14.12 12.68
C THR A 176 -5.70 15.31 13.33
N SER A 177 -5.39 16.54 12.90
CA SER A 177 -6.03 17.76 13.40
C SER A 177 -7.40 18.04 12.76
N MET A 178 -7.80 17.30 11.72
CA MET A 178 -9.10 17.47 11.07
C MET A 178 -10.25 17.16 12.03
N GLY A 179 -11.20 18.10 12.15
CA GLY A 179 -12.44 17.89 12.89
C GLY A 179 -13.35 16.85 12.21
N SER A 180 -14.31 16.32 12.97
CA SER A 180 -15.23 15.27 12.49
C SER A 180 -15.95 15.64 11.18
N SER A 181 -16.42 16.89 11.04
CA SER A 181 -17.09 17.35 9.80
C SER A 181 -16.17 17.30 8.58
N SER A 182 -14.91 17.70 8.72
CA SER A 182 -13.93 17.64 7.63
C SER A 182 -13.58 16.20 7.26
N LYS A 183 -13.51 15.29 8.22
CA LYS A 183 -13.30 13.86 7.99
C LYS A 183 -14.47 13.20 7.26
N ILE A 184 -15.71 13.61 7.56
CA ILE A 184 -16.90 13.13 6.84
C ILE A 184 -16.86 13.55 5.37
N ILE A 185 -16.51 14.82 5.09
CA ILE A 185 -16.38 15.32 3.70
C ILE A 185 -15.28 14.59 2.95
N LEU A 186 -14.12 14.42 3.59
CA LEU A 186 -13.00 13.68 3.00
C LEU A 186 -13.40 12.22 2.71
N GLY A 187 -14.06 11.56 3.66
CA GLY A 187 -14.56 10.19 3.50
C GLY A 187 -15.58 10.07 2.37
N LEU A 188 -16.49 11.05 2.23
CA LEU A 188 -17.46 11.09 1.13
C LEU A 188 -16.76 11.20 -0.24
N ILE A 189 -15.74 12.06 -0.36
CA ILE A 189 -14.98 12.23 -1.59
C ILE A 189 -14.23 10.96 -1.93
N LEU A 190 -13.47 10.40 -1.01
CA LEU A 190 -12.66 9.21 -1.23
C LEU A 190 -13.53 7.96 -1.51
N GLY A 191 -14.58 7.77 -0.74
CA GLY A 191 -15.54 6.69 -0.97
C GLY A 191 -16.25 6.83 -2.32
N GLY A 192 -16.61 8.05 -2.72
CA GLY A 192 -17.16 8.35 -4.03
C GLY A 192 -16.16 8.02 -5.16
N MET A 193 -14.89 8.39 -5.01
CA MET A 193 -13.83 8.06 -5.97
C MET A 193 -13.67 6.55 -6.16
N MET A 194 -13.84 5.76 -5.10
CA MET A 194 -13.80 4.30 -5.18
C MET A 194 -14.94 3.72 -6.01
N ALA A 195 -16.12 4.34 -5.95
CA ALA A 195 -17.33 3.85 -6.62
C ALA A 195 -17.54 4.37 -8.05
N ILE A 196 -16.86 5.45 -8.46
CA ILE A 196 -17.08 6.10 -9.76
C ILE A 196 -16.62 5.25 -10.93
N ASP A 197 -15.42 4.65 -10.84
CA ASP A 197 -14.77 3.97 -11.97
C ASP A 197 -14.30 2.53 -11.64
N MET A 198 -14.70 1.98 -10.50
CA MET A 198 -14.60 0.58 -10.10
C MET A 198 -13.30 -0.14 -10.55
N GLY A 199 -12.15 0.35 -10.10
CA GLY A 199 -10.81 -0.15 -10.49
C GLY A 199 -10.07 0.73 -11.49
N GLY A 200 -10.66 1.83 -11.93
CA GLY A 200 -10.05 2.83 -12.80
C GLY A 200 -9.12 3.82 -12.06
N PRO A 201 -8.74 4.91 -12.74
CA PRO A 201 -7.77 5.89 -12.19
C PRO A 201 -8.21 6.55 -10.89
N PHE A 202 -9.50 6.89 -10.71
CA PHE A 202 -10.03 7.53 -9.50
C PHE A 202 -10.01 6.56 -8.32
N ASN A 203 -10.48 5.33 -8.54
CA ASN A 203 -10.42 4.25 -7.56
C ASN A 203 -8.98 4.04 -7.07
N LYS A 204 -8.04 3.88 -7.99
CA LYS A 204 -6.62 3.67 -7.67
C LYS A 204 -5.99 4.85 -6.94
N ALA A 205 -6.34 6.09 -7.30
CA ALA A 205 -5.87 7.28 -6.60
C ALA A 205 -6.35 7.33 -5.15
N ALA A 206 -7.64 7.06 -4.90
CA ALA A 206 -8.20 6.98 -3.55
C ALA A 206 -7.56 5.86 -2.73
N TYR A 207 -7.34 4.69 -3.36
CA TYR A 207 -6.66 3.57 -2.72
C TYR A 207 -5.22 3.90 -2.32
N VAL A 208 -4.44 4.51 -3.22
CA VAL A 208 -3.05 4.94 -2.93
C VAL A 208 -3.03 5.96 -1.79
N PHE A 209 -3.97 6.90 -1.76
CA PHE A 209 -4.10 7.86 -0.66
C PHE A 209 -4.46 7.17 0.66
N GLY A 210 -5.39 6.21 0.63
CA GLY A 210 -5.77 5.42 1.80
C GLY A 210 -4.60 4.59 2.36
N THR A 211 -3.79 3.97 1.49
CA THR A 211 -2.60 3.22 1.93
C THR A 211 -1.52 4.13 2.51
N ALA A 212 -1.35 5.34 1.96
CA ALA A 212 -0.48 6.35 2.54
C ALA A 212 -0.96 6.78 3.94
N ALA A 213 -2.27 6.94 4.13
CA ALA A 213 -2.87 7.28 5.41
C ALA A 213 -2.66 6.16 6.45
N ILE A 214 -2.77 4.88 6.06
CA ILE A 214 -2.43 3.74 6.94
C ILE A 214 -0.97 3.80 7.38
N ALA A 215 -0.05 4.01 6.43
CA ALA A 215 1.37 4.11 6.74
C ALA A 215 1.68 5.25 7.73
N ALA A 216 0.82 6.27 7.77
CA ALA A 216 0.87 7.40 8.70
C ALA A 216 0.05 7.19 9.99
N GLY A 217 -0.60 6.04 10.17
CA GLY A 217 -1.42 5.72 11.34
C GLY A 217 -2.86 6.26 11.32
N ASN A 218 -3.33 6.79 10.19
CA ASN A 218 -4.69 7.34 10.01
C ASN A 218 -5.62 6.30 9.37
N TYR A 219 -6.10 5.37 10.15
CA TYR A 219 -6.90 4.22 9.67
C TYR A 219 -8.32 4.59 9.25
N ASP A 220 -8.91 5.63 9.82
CA ASP A 220 -10.27 6.12 9.52
C ASP A 220 -10.42 6.52 8.04
N ILE A 221 -9.37 7.05 7.44
CA ILE A 221 -9.34 7.41 6.02
C ILE A 221 -9.42 6.17 5.14
N MET A 222 -8.62 5.15 5.42
CA MET A 222 -8.70 3.90 4.67
C MET A 222 -10.02 3.16 4.90
N ALA A 223 -10.60 3.24 6.10
CA ALA A 223 -11.91 2.67 6.36
C ALA A 223 -12.99 3.27 5.42
N ALA A 224 -12.97 4.58 5.20
CA ALA A 224 -13.88 5.24 4.25
C ALA A 224 -13.64 4.79 2.80
N VAL A 225 -12.37 4.64 2.39
CA VAL A 225 -11.98 4.12 1.07
C VAL A 225 -12.49 2.69 0.90
N MET A 226 -12.29 1.82 1.90
CA MET A 226 -12.75 0.42 1.86
C MET A 226 -14.27 0.33 1.73
N VAL A 227 -15.02 1.05 2.55
CA VAL A 227 -16.50 1.07 2.47
C VAL A 227 -16.95 1.51 1.07
N GLY A 228 -16.35 2.57 0.52
CA GLY A 228 -16.66 3.06 -0.83
C GLY A 228 -16.40 2.02 -1.92
N GLY A 229 -15.32 1.23 -1.79
CA GLY A 229 -14.98 0.16 -2.74
C GLY A 229 -15.82 -1.10 -2.60
N MET A 230 -16.30 -1.42 -1.40
CA MET A 230 -17.12 -2.60 -1.13
C MET A 230 -18.58 -2.43 -1.61
N VAL A 231 -19.10 -1.22 -1.60
CA VAL A 231 -20.53 -0.94 -1.89
C VAL A 231 -20.93 -1.35 -3.30
N PRO A 232 -20.24 -0.99 -4.39
CA PRO A 232 -20.68 -1.32 -5.75
C PRO A 232 -20.88 -2.82 -5.99
N PRO A 233 -19.90 -3.71 -5.76
CA PRO A 233 -20.08 -5.14 -6.00
C PRO A 233 -21.13 -5.77 -5.06
N CYS A 234 -21.20 -5.35 -3.79
CA CYS A 234 -22.22 -5.82 -2.88
C CYS A 234 -23.63 -5.36 -3.29
N ALA A 235 -23.77 -4.12 -3.77
CA ALA A 235 -25.05 -3.58 -4.23
C ALA A 235 -25.55 -4.33 -5.48
N ILE A 236 -24.67 -4.61 -6.45
CA ILE A 236 -25.00 -5.40 -7.64
C ILE A 236 -25.38 -6.82 -7.25
N ALA A 237 -24.60 -7.47 -6.38
CA ALA A 237 -24.91 -8.79 -5.87
C ALA A 237 -26.30 -8.83 -5.20
N LEU A 238 -26.63 -7.84 -4.37
CA LEU A 238 -27.95 -7.73 -3.76
C LEU A 238 -29.05 -7.49 -4.81
N ALA A 239 -28.80 -6.66 -5.80
CA ALA A 239 -29.74 -6.38 -6.88
C ALA A 239 -30.05 -7.64 -7.70
N THR A 240 -29.09 -8.50 -8.00
CA THR A 240 -29.33 -9.79 -8.71
C THR A 240 -30.22 -10.73 -7.92
N LEU A 241 -30.23 -10.66 -6.57
CA LEU A 241 -31.10 -11.46 -5.72
C LEU A 241 -32.53 -10.88 -5.64
N LEU A 242 -32.66 -9.56 -5.53
CA LEU A 242 -33.94 -8.88 -5.33
C LEU A 242 -34.72 -8.65 -6.61
N PHE A 243 -34.03 -8.37 -7.71
CA PHE A 243 -34.62 -8.00 -9.02
C PHE A 243 -34.28 -8.98 -10.12
N LYS A 244 -34.55 -10.27 -9.90
CA LYS A 244 -34.18 -11.39 -10.78
C LYS A 244 -34.57 -11.20 -12.26
N ASP A 245 -35.68 -10.54 -12.51
CA ASP A 245 -36.20 -10.28 -13.86
C ASP A 245 -35.46 -9.18 -14.63
N ARG A 246 -34.55 -8.46 -13.96
CA ARG A 246 -33.75 -7.38 -14.54
C ARG A 246 -32.36 -7.81 -14.97
N PHE A 247 -31.97 -9.03 -14.64
CA PHE A 247 -30.64 -9.59 -14.89
C PHE A 247 -30.70 -10.86 -15.73
N THR A 248 -29.73 -11.06 -16.57
CA THR A 248 -29.54 -12.32 -17.32
C THR A 248 -29.25 -13.48 -16.38
N LYS A 249 -29.27 -14.69 -16.92
CA LYS A 249 -28.97 -15.88 -16.11
C LYS A 249 -27.52 -15.86 -15.63
N GLU A 250 -26.59 -15.47 -16.49
CA GLU A 250 -25.15 -15.36 -16.23
C GLU A 250 -24.87 -14.32 -15.13
N GLU A 251 -25.48 -13.15 -15.20
CA GLU A 251 -25.33 -12.10 -14.18
C GLU A 251 -25.85 -12.54 -12.81
N ARG A 252 -26.94 -13.30 -12.77
CA ARG A 252 -27.47 -13.85 -11.52
C ARG A 252 -26.58 -14.94 -10.93
N GLU A 253 -25.93 -15.74 -11.76
CA GLU A 253 -24.99 -16.78 -11.31
C GLU A 253 -23.69 -16.15 -10.75
N SER A 254 -23.28 -14.97 -11.22
CA SER A 254 -22.14 -14.23 -10.70
C SER A 254 -22.42 -13.49 -9.37
N GLY A 255 -23.69 -13.25 -9.03
CA GLY A 255 -24.08 -12.49 -7.84
C GLY A 255 -23.41 -12.93 -6.54
N PRO A 256 -23.40 -14.24 -6.16
CA PRO A 256 -22.70 -14.71 -4.97
C PRO A 256 -21.20 -14.41 -4.97
N THR A 257 -20.55 -14.53 -6.15
CA THR A 257 -19.13 -14.19 -6.31
C THR A 257 -18.89 -12.71 -6.06
N ASN A 258 -19.81 -11.85 -6.53
CA ASN A 258 -19.71 -10.40 -6.31
C ASN A 258 -19.84 -10.03 -4.83
N PHE A 259 -20.60 -10.75 -4.02
CA PHE A 259 -20.59 -10.56 -2.57
C PHE A 259 -19.23 -10.85 -1.97
N ILE A 260 -18.62 -11.96 -2.35
CA ILE A 260 -17.28 -12.34 -1.86
C ILE A 260 -16.25 -11.30 -2.29
N MET A 261 -16.29 -10.88 -3.55
CA MET A 261 -15.39 -9.85 -4.08
C MET A 261 -15.58 -8.52 -3.36
N GLY A 262 -16.84 -8.09 -3.14
CA GLY A 262 -17.15 -6.88 -2.40
C GLY A 262 -16.63 -6.91 -0.96
N LEU A 263 -16.88 -8.00 -0.24
CA LEU A 263 -16.36 -8.17 1.12
C LEU A 263 -14.82 -8.26 1.18
N ALA A 264 -14.20 -8.76 0.11
CA ALA A 264 -12.74 -8.78 -0.04
C ALA A 264 -12.16 -7.46 -0.57
N PHE A 265 -12.98 -6.39 -0.68
CA PHE A 265 -12.57 -5.08 -1.19
C PHE A 265 -12.10 -5.10 -2.66
N ILE A 266 -12.65 -5.99 -3.48
CA ILE A 266 -12.38 -6.08 -4.91
C ILE A 266 -13.50 -5.38 -5.67
N THR A 267 -13.30 -4.10 -5.96
CA THR A 267 -14.31 -3.22 -6.56
C THR A 267 -14.66 -3.63 -7.99
N GLU A 268 -13.72 -4.24 -8.70
CA GLU A 268 -13.88 -4.76 -10.05
C GLU A 268 -14.95 -5.85 -10.15
N GLY A 269 -15.33 -6.47 -9.04
CA GLY A 269 -16.48 -7.39 -8.99
C GLY A 269 -17.81 -6.76 -9.40
N ALA A 270 -17.88 -5.43 -9.49
CA ALA A 270 -19.06 -4.71 -9.96
C ALA A 270 -19.14 -4.60 -11.50
N ILE A 271 -18.10 -5.00 -12.24
CA ILE A 271 -18.04 -4.97 -13.72
C ILE A 271 -18.48 -6.32 -14.27
#